data_d0ac45d12771feaeb31177ac3da9a8ca
#
_entry.id   d0ac45d12771feaeb31177ac3da9a8ca
#
_cell.length_a   1.000
_cell.length_b   1.000
_cell.length_c   1.000
_cell.angle_alpha   90.00
_cell.angle_beta   90.00
_cell.angle_gamma   90.00
#
_symmetry.space_group_name_H-M   'P 1'
#
loop_
_entity.id
_entity.type
_entity.pdbx_description
1 polymer ?
#
loop_
_entity_poly.entity_id
_entity_poly.type
_entity_poly.pdbx_seq_one_letter_code
_entity_poly.pdbx_strand_id
1 'polypeptide(L)'
;MTAVEYIEESGVPESMWPNLAEWYGWFEKQGMVGVVKDGEEIAGVASARCIKDGQEPKHYEHSEDGENVFVDLTISSKGGKSRRCLLLLLWERFGPRERITFNRSGKPRSYDYMTFMRKARV
;
A
#
# COMPACT_ATOMS: atom_id res chain seq x y z
N MET A 1 0.92 -15.60 12.83
CA MET A 1 1.71 -15.06 11.69
C MET A 1 1.70 -13.54 11.74
N THR A 2 2.86 -12.94 11.62
CA THR A 2 2.98 -11.47 11.55
C THR A 2 2.80 -10.99 10.10
N ALA A 3 2.58 -9.69 9.91
CA ALA A 3 2.47 -9.11 8.57
C ALA A 3 3.78 -9.31 7.79
N VAL A 4 4.94 -9.18 8.44
CA VAL A 4 6.23 -9.42 7.80
C VAL A 4 6.35 -10.86 7.31
N GLU A 5 5.98 -11.82 8.13
CA GLU A 5 5.98 -13.23 7.74
C GLU A 5 5.03 -13.49 6.55
N TYR A 6 3.87 -12.86 6.56
CA TYR A 6 2.90 -12.97 5.45
C TYR A 6 3.50 -12.45 4.15
N ILE A 7 4.19 -11.31 4.20
CA ILE A 7 4.85 -10.74 3.03
C ILE A 7 5.95 -11.67 2.51
N GLU A 8 6.77 -12.22 3.41
CA GLU A 8 7.83 -13.17 3.04
C GLU A 8 7.28 -14.39 2.34
N GLU A 9 6.20 -14.96 2.85
CA GLU A 9 5.58 -16.15 2.27
C GLU A 9 4.84 -15.90 0.96
N SER A 10 4.53 -14.65 0.66
CA SER A 10 3.81 -14.29 -0.58
C SER A 10 4.65 -14.48 -1.83
N GLY A 11 5.96 -14.69 -1.69
CA GLY A 11 6.86 -14.87 -2.82
C GLY A 11 7.35 -13.57 -3.45
N VAL A 12 7.13 -12.44 -2.80
CA VAL A 12 7.66 -11.16 -3.29
C VAL A 12 9.18 -11.20 -3.19
N PRO A 13 9.91 -10.87 -4.26
CA PRO A 13 11.37 -10.99 -4.27
C PRO A 13 12.05 -10.15 -3.20
N GLU A 14 12.97 -10.75 -2.44
CA GLU A 14 13.76 -10.06 -1.43
C GLU A 14 14.57 -8.89 -2.00
N SER A 15 14.93 -8.98 -3.28
CA SER A 15 15.66 -7.93 -3.95
C SER A 15 14.92 -6.58 -3.96
N MET A 16 13.61 -6.60 -3.76
CA MET A 16 12.82 -5.37 -3.69
C MET A 16 12.90 -4.70 -2.31
N TRP A 17 13.14 -5.49 -1.27
CA TRP A 17 13.22 -5.00 0.11
C TRP A 17 14.35 -5.72 0.85
N PRO A 18 15.58 -5.22 0.76
CA PRO A 18 16.73 -5.90 1.38
C PRO A 18 16.64 -6.00 2.91
N ASN A 19 15.80 -5.19 3.53
CA ASN A 19 15.55 -5.28 4.96
C ASN A 19 14.05 -5.10 5.21
N LEU A 20 13.29 -6.16 4.98
CA LEU A 20 11.82 -6.13 5.03
C LEU A 20 11.28 -5.69 6.38
N ALA A 21 11.82 -6.19 7.47
CA ALA A 21 11.33 -5.86 8.81
C ALA A 21 11.48 -4.36 9.13
N GLU A 22 12.63 -3.79 8.78
CA GLU A 22 12.89 -2.37 8.96
C GLU A 22 12.01 -1.53 8.04
N TRP A 23 11.90 -1.93 6.79
CA TRP A 23 11.08 -1.27 5.79
C TRP A 23 9.61 -1.22 6.21
N TYR A 24 9.06 -2.36 6.61
CA TYR A 24 7.67 -2.45 7.08
C TYR A 24 7.46 -1.62 8.34
N GLY A 25 8.40 -1.69 9.28
CA GLY A 25 8.34 -0.93 10.53
C GLY A 25 8.28 0.57 10.33
N TRP A 26 8.97 1.08 9.31
CA TRP A 26 8.91 2.49 8.99
C TRP A 26 7.50 2.92 8.59
N PHE A 27 6.82 2.13 7.75
CA PHE A 27 5.42 2.40 7.39
C PHE A 27 4.48 2.24 8.57
N GLU A 28 4.68 1.21 9.37
CA GLU A 28 3.82 0.92 10.51
C GLU A 28 3.85 2.04 11.55
N LYS A 29 5.00 2.59 11.83
CA LYS A 29 5.14 3.70 12.78
C LYS A 29 4.35 4.93 12.36
N GLN A 30 4.18 5.13 11.09
CA GLN A 30 3.46 6.27 10.55
C GLN A 30 1.98 5.98 10.27
N GLY A 31 1.53 4.79 10.61
CA GLY A 31 0.15 4.38 10.36
C GLY A 31 -0.18 4.21 8.88
N MET A 32 0.82 3.95 8.05
CA MET A 32 0.67 3.85 6.60
C MET A 32 0.62 2.40 6.10
N VAL A 33 0.20 1.49 6.94
CA VAL A 33 -0.01 0.10 6.57
C VAL A 33 -1.45 -0.29 6.81
N GLY A 34 -1.96 -1.18 5.97
CA GLY A 34 -3.27 -1.78 6.16
C GLY A 34 -3.12 -3.28 6.23
N VAL A 35 -3.77 -3.90 7.20
CA VAL A 35 -3.79 -5.35 7.35
C VAL A 35 -5.24 -5.79 7.46
N VAL A 36 -5.63 -6.72 6.60
CA VAL A 36 -6.97 -7.31 6.61
C VAL A 36 -6.86 -8.74 7.10
N LYS A 37 -7.70 -9.10 8.05
CA LYS A 37 -7.73 -10.45 8.60
C LYS A 37 -9.05 -11.14 8.28
N ASP A 38 -8.97 -12.44 8.07
CA ASP A 38 -10.10 -13.34 7.95
C ASP A 38 -10.01 -14.30 9.13
N GLY A 39 -10.77 -13.98 10.20
CA GLY A 39 -10.58 -14.66 11.47
C GLY A 39 -9.24 -14.25 12.08
N GLU A 40 -8.37 -15.24 12.35
CA GLU A 40 -7.02 -15.01 12.87
C GLU A 40 -5.95 -14.95 11.78
N GLU A 41 -6.33 -15.28 10.54
CA GLU A 41 -5.40 -15.30 9.41
C GLU A 41 -5.36 -13.97 8.71
N ILE A 42 -4.15 -13.58 8.27
CA ILE A 42 -3.98 -12.38 7.45
C ILE A 42 -4.44 -12.69 6.03
N ALA A 43 -5.35 -11.88 5.52
CA ALA A 43 -5.87 -12.02 4.16
C ALA A 43 -5.31 -10.99 3.20
N GLY A 44 -4.70 -9.94 3.69
CA GLY A 44 -4.08 -8.92 2.84
C GLY A 44 -3.28 -7.92 3.64
N VAL A 45 -2.27 -7.35 2.99
CA VAL A 45 -1.40 -6.31 3.54
C VAL A 45 -1.14 -5.28 2.45
N ALA A 46 -1.19 -4.02 2.81
CA ALA A 46 -0.81 -2.93 1.92
C ALA A 46 0.02 -1.90 2.67
N SER A 47 0.93 -1.25 1.95
CA SER A 47 1.64 -0.09 2.45
C SER A 47 1.67 0.97 1.37
N ALA A 48 1.53 2.22 1.79
CA ALA A 48 1.50 3.35 0.87
C ALA A 48 1.98 4.60 1.58
N ARG A 49 2.38 5.57 0.80
CA ARG A 49 2.85 6.87 1.31
C ARG A 49 2.39 7.97 0.37
N CYS A 50 2.47 9.21 0.81
CA CYS A 50 2.16 10.35 -0.03
C CYS A 50 3.44 11.00 -0.52
N ILE A 51 3.42 11.43 -1.78
CA ILE A 51 4.53 12.12 -2.42
C ILE A 51 3.99 13.35 -3.14
N LYS A 52 4.83 14.35 -3.29
CA LYS A 52 4.48 15.56 -4.04
C LYS A 52 4.56 15.29 -5.55
N ASP A 53 3.77 16.03 -6.31
CA ASP A 53 3.76 15.89 -7.76
C ASP A 53 5.16 16.15 -8.32
N GLY A 54 5.61 15.26 -9.20
CA GLY A 54 6.95 15.31 -9.77
C GLY A 54 8.06 14.76 -8.88
N GLN A 55 7.76 14.41 -7.64
CA GLN A 55 8.73 13.83 -6.72
C GLN A 55 8.92 12.35 -7.04
N GLU A 56 10.18 11.90 -7.13
CA GLU A 56 10.47 10.48 -7.27
C GLU A 56 10.34 9.79 -5.90
N PRO A 57 9.69 8.61 -5.83
CA PRO A 57 9.57 7.89 -4.57
C PRO A 57 10.91 7.28 -4.18
N LYS A 58 11.58 7.91 -3.22
CA LYS A 58 12.83 7.42 -2.66
C LYS A 58 12.57 6.63 -1.39
N HIS A 59 13.58 5.86 -0.96
CA HIS A 59 13.49 5.08 0.27
C HIS A 59 13.21 5.98 1.47
N TYR A 60 12.23 5.59 2.28
CA TYR A 60 11.88 6.27 3.54
C TYR A 60 11.54 7.76 3.40
N GLU A 61 10.88 8.13 2.32
CA GLU A 61 10.37 9.48 2.13
C GLU A 61 8.85 9.49 2.08
N HIS A 62 8.26 10.37 2.85
CA HIS A 62 6.82 10.58 2.88
C HIS A 62 6.54 12.06 3.08
N SER A 63 5.65 12.61 2.28
CA SER A 63 5.18 14.00 2.40
C SER A 63 3.71 13.98 2.79
N GLU A 64 3.41 14.36 4.04
CA GLU A 64 2.04 14.30 4.56
C GLU A 64 1.08 15.18 3.75
N ASP A 65 1.57 16.27 3.17
CA ASP A 65 0.83 17.17 2.31
C ASP A 65 0.96 16.85 0.81
N GLY A 66 1.56 15.69 0.48
CA GLY A 66 1.72 15.28 -0.91
C GLY A 66 0.39 15.01 -1.59
N GLU A 67 0.23 15.45 -2.84
CA GLU A 67 -1.00 15.29 -3.61
C GLU A 67 -1.22 13.86 -4.09
N ASN A 68 -0.17 13.07 -4.17
CA ASN A 68 -0.21 11.73 -4.76
C ASN A 68 0.02 10.65 -3.73
N VAL A 69 -0.76 9.58 -3.83
CA VAL A 69 -0.55 8.37 -3.03
C VAL A 69 0.30 7.41 -3.87
N PHE A 70 1.41 6.95 -3.31
CA PHE A 70 2.25 5.93 -3.93
C PHE A 70 2.12 4.63 -3.14
N VAL A 71 1.58 3.60 -3.79
CA VAL A 71 1.40 2.29 -3.16
C VAL A 71 2.66 1.47 -3.36
N ASP A 72 3.35 1.17 -2.27
CA ASP A 72 4.60 0.41 -2.31
C ASP A 72 4.35 -1.10 -2.34
N LEU A 73 3.28 -1.54 -1.68
CA LEU A 73 2.97 -2.96 -1.59
C LEU A 73 1.47 -3.18 -1.48
N THR A 74 0.96 -4.17 -2.21
CA THR A 74 -0.40 -4.67 -2.03
C THR A 74 -0.38 -6.17 -2.27
N ILE A 75 -0.73 -6.95 -1.25
CA ILE A 75 -0.85 -8.40 -1.33
C ILE A 75 -2.21 -8.78 -0.78
N SER A 76 -2.96 -9.55 -1.55
CA SER A 76 -4.29 -10.01 -1.14
C SER A 76 -4.49 -11.46 -1.56
N SER A 77 -4.72 -12.34 -0.59
CA SER A 77 -4.94 -13.76 -0.83
C SER A 77 -6.41 -14.13 -0.94
N LYS A 78 -7.32 -13.23 -0.57
CA LYS A 78 -8.78 -13.51 -0.55
C LYS A 78 -9.53 -12.70 -1.61
N GLY A 79 -8.85 -12.26 -2.65
CA GLY A 79 -9.47 -11.62 -3.80
C GLY A 79 -9.99 -10.22 -3.56
N GLY A 80 -11.10 -9.87 -4.23
CA GLY A 80 -11.59 -8.50 -4.27
C GLY A 80 -12.03 -7.91 -2.94
N LYS A 81 -12.56 -8.72 -2.04
CA LYS A 81 -13.02 -8.25 -0.72
C LYS A 81 -11.88 -7.71 0.12
N SER A 82 -10.79 -8.45 0.20
CA SER A 82 -9.61 -8.02 0.96
C SER A 82 -9.00 -6.77 0.35
N ARG A 83 -8.95 -6.70 -0.98
CA ARG A 83 -8.44 -5.52 -1.68
C ARG A 83 -9.27 -4.28 -1.37
N ARG A 84 -10.60 -4.41 -1.34
CA ARG A 84 -11.49 -3.30 -0.99
C ARG A 84 -11.21 -2.79 0.42
N CYS A 85 -11.04 -3.68 1.37
CA CYS A 85 -10.74 -3.30 2.75
C CYS A 85 -9.42 -2.53 2.83
N LEU A 86 -8.40 -2.99 2.11
CA LEU A 86 -7.11 -2.29 2.05
C LEU A 86 -7.25 -0.89 1.48
N LEU A 87 -8.03 -0.73 0.42
CA LEU A 87 -8.26 0.58 -0.19
C LEU A 87 -9.01 1.53 0.76
N LEU A 88 -9.96 1.00 1.53
CA LEU A 88 -10.66 1.80 2.53
C LEU A 88 -9.72 2.26 3.64
N LEU A 89 -8.81 1.40 4.08
CA LEU A 89 -7.80 1.77 5.07
C LEU A 89 -6.91 2.90 4.55
N LEU A 90 -6.49 2.82 3.30
CA LEU A 90 -5.71 3.89 2.67
C LEU A 90 -6.49 5.19 2.61
N TRP A 91 -7.76 5.11 2.27
CA TRP A 91 -8.63 6.28 2.25
C TRP A 91 -8.74 6.95 3.63
N GLU A 92 -8.94 6.14 4.67
CA GLU A 92 -9.03 6.66 6.04
C GLU A 92 -7.73 7.33 6.49
N ARG A 93 -6.59 6.76 6.10
CA ARG A 93 -5.29 7.31 6.50
C ARG A 93 -4.93 8.59 5.75
N PHE A 94 -5.17 8.62 4.44
CA PHE A 94 -4.69 9.72 3.60
C PHE A 94 -5.74 10.74 3.24
N GLY A 95 -7.02 10.39 3.27
CA GLY A 95 -8.10 11.27 2.84
C GLY A 95 -8.05 11.53 1.33
N PRO A 96 -8.71 12.60 0.87
CA PRO A 96 -8.71 12.94 -0.55
C PRO A 96 -7.34 13.34 -1.06
N ARG A 97 -6.95 12.78 -2.20
CA ARG A 97 -5.69 13.10 -2.89
C ARG A 97 -5.97 13.22 -4.38
N GLU A 98 -4.98 13.63 -5.17
CA GLU A 98 -5.16 13.81 -6.60
C GLU A 98 -4.97 12.53 -7.39
N ARG A 99 -3.86 11.82 -7.16
CA ARG A 99 -3.54 10.63 -7.93
C ARG A 99 -3.09 9.48 -7.03
N ILE A 100 -3.29 8.26 -7.54
CA ILE A 100 -2.73 7.05 -6.92
C ILE A 100 -1.85 6.36 -7.95
N THR A 101 -0.63 6.02 -7.55
CA THR A 101 0.37 5.39 -8.41
C THR A 101 0.87 4.10 -7.79
N PHE A 102 1.04 3.08 -8.61
CA PHE A 102 1.63 1.80 -8.18
C PHE A 102 2.30 1.13 -9.37
N ASN A 103 3.21 0.22 -9.09
CA ASN A 103 3.85 -0.59 -10.12
C ASN A 103 3.06 -1.87 -10.31
N ARG A 104 2.73 -2.17 -11.55
CA ARG A 104 2.07 -3.42 -11.93
C ARG A 104 2.87 -4.08 -13.04
N SER A 105 3.35 -5.30 -12.77
CA SER A 105 4.18 -6.05 -13.72
C SER A 105 5.41 -5.25 -14.19
N GLY A 106 6.03 -4.52 -13.25
CA GLY A 106 7.22 -3.72 -13.53
C GLY A 106 6.95 -2.38 -14.21
N LYS A 107 5.68 -2.03 -14.46
CA LYS A 107 5.31 -0.76 -15.09
C LYS A 107 4.54 0.13 -14.14
N PRO A 108 4.87 1.43 -14.07
CA PRO A 108 4.11 2.36 -13.24
C PRO A 108 2.72 2.59 -13.82
N ARG A 109 1.71 2.60 -12.95
CA ARG A 109 0.33 2.90 -13.28
C ARG A 109 -0.13 4.04 -12.40
N SER A 110 -0.74 5.05 -13.00
CA SER A 110 -1.24 6.21 -12.28
C SER A 110 -2.69 6.45 -12.65
N TYR A 111 -3.53 6.68 -11.64
CA TYR A 111 -4.96 6.90 -11.83
C TYR A 111 -5.41 8.10 -11.01
N ASP A 112 -6.52 8.70 -11.43
CA ASP A 112 -7.21 9.69 -10.62
C ASP A 112 -7.66 9.01 -9.31
N TYR A 113 -7.21 9.55 -8.18
CA TYR A 113 -7.41 8.90 -6.88
C TYR A 113 -8.89 8.78 -6.52
N MET A 114 -9.65 9.84 -6.71
CA MET A 114 -11.08 9.85 -6.36
C MET A 114 -11.86 8.86 -7.21
N THR A 115 -11.58 8.80 -8.51
CA THR A 115 -12.22 7.85 -9.43
C THR A 115 -11.85 6.41 -9.07
N PHE A 116 -10.56 6.18 -8.77
CA PHE A 116 -10.07 4.86 -8.40
C PHE A 116 -10.74 4.35 -7.12
N MET A 117 -10.81 5.20 -6.10
CA MET A 117 -11.43 4.83 -4.82
C MET A 117 -12.93 4.62 -4.96
N ARG A 118 -13.59 5.40 -5.80
CA ARG A 118 -15.03 5.22 -6.06
C ARG A 118 -15.31 3.88 -6.70
N LYS A 119 -14.52 3.48 -7.69
CA LYS A 119 -14.67 2.18 -8.34
C LYS A 119 -14.39 1.03 -7.38
N ALA A 120 -13.45 1.21 -6.48
CA ALA A 120 -13.11 0.18 -5.49
C ALA A 120 -14.22 -0.03 -4.44
N ARG A 121 -15.06 0.98 -4.23
CA ARG A 121 -16.14 0.93 -3.23
C ARG A 121 -17.41 0.27 -3.76
N VAL A 122 -17.53 0.05 -5.04
CA VAL A 122 -18.71 -0.57 -5.66
C VAL A 122 -18.70 -2.08 -5.54
#